data_0b484a6cf2407bd608796b5bdb9e0fa9
#
_entry.id   0b484a6cf2407bd608796b5bdb9e0fa9
#
_cell.length_a   1.000
_cell.length_b   1.000
_cell.length_c   1.000
_cell.angle_alpha   90.00
_cell.angle_beta   90.00
_cell.angle_gamma   90.00
#
_symmetry.space_group_name_H-M   'P 1'
#
loop_
_entity.id
_entity.type
_entity.pdbx_description
1 polymer ?
#
loop_
_entity_poly.entity_id
_entity_poly.type
_entity_poly.pdbx_seq_one_letter_code
_entity_poly.pdbx_strand_id
1 'polypeptide(L)'
;MPYIELKNINKVFNPNSNREHHALKNINLVINKGEFITIIGGNGEGKTTLFNAISGVFPLDSGSISINDVEISSTKEFERAKYISRVFQNPLDNTAPRMTVAENMALALNRGERRTLKFSKNKDNIALFENLLKNLNLGLEQKLNTEMGVLSGGQRQAIALLMATMKAPELILLDEHTAALDPKTQKKIMLLSEEKVKEKNLTALMITHNLQDALTYGNRMLLLHQGEIVRDFSEEEKKKLSVTDLYKIMVDLDE
;
A
#
# COMPACT_ATOMS: atom_id res chain seq x y z
N MET A 1 -11.30 4.12 20.36
CA MET A 1 -10.40 5.14 19.82
C MET A 1 -10.06 4.74 18.39
N PRO A 2 -9.89 5.67 17.46
CA PRO A 2 -9.52 5.35 16.09
C PRO A 2 -8.16 4.64 16.05
N TYR A 3 -8.02 3.62 15.17
CA TYR A 3 -6.76 2.89 15.07
C TYR A 3 -5.70 3.66 14.29
N ILE A 4 -6.14 4.31 13.19
CA ILE A 4 -5.33 5.26 12.43
C ILE A 4 -6.18 6.50 12.21
N GLU A 5 -5.60 7.67 12.43
CA GLU A 5 -6.32 8.94 12.29
C GLU A 5 -5.48 9.96 11.53
N LEU A 6 -6.07 10.51 10.48
CA LEU A 6 -5.55 11.66 9.73
C LEU A 6 -6.44 12.85 10.06
N LYS A 7 -5.86 13.95 10.53
CA LYS A 7 -6.58 15.19 10.91
C LYS A 7 -6.06 16.37 10.11
N ASN A 8 -6.95 17.01 9.35
CA ASN A 8 -6.70 18.28 8.64
C ASN A 8 -5.40 18.26 7.82
N ILE A 9 -5.12 17.13 7.12
CA ILE A 9 -3.91 16.97 6.34
C ILE A 9 -3.95 17.89 5.13
N ASN A 10 -2.93 18.74 4.99
CA ASN A 10 -2.74 19.61 3.85
C ASN A 10 -1.34 19.44 3.25
N LYS A 11 -1.29 19.51 1.92
CA LYS A 11 -0.03 19.52 1.16
C LYS A 11 -0.12 20.37 -0.07
N VAL A 12 0.79 21.35 -0.14
CA VAL A 12 0.97 22.26 -1.28
C VAL A 12 2.37 22.03 -1.86
N PHE A 13 2.45 21.82 -3.16
CA PHE A 13 3.72 21.78 -3.87
C PHE A 13 3.98 23.12 -4.56
N ASN A 14 5.25 23.55 -4.58
CA ASN A 14 5.70 24.81 -5.18
C ASN A 14 4.91 26.05 -4.69
N PRO A 15 4.76 26.27 -3.37
CA PRO A 15 4.00 27.39 -2.84
C PRO A 15 4.58 28.72 -3.33
N ASN A 16 3.72 29.71 -3.52
CA ASN A 16 4.07 31.06 -4.00
C ASN A 16 4.70 31.09 -5.42
N SER A 17 4.42 30.12 -6.25
CA SER A 17 4.88 30.07 -7.65
C SER A 17 3.71 29.90 -8.62
N ASN A 18 3.95 30.18 -9.91
CA ASN A 18 2.97 29.93 -10.98
C ASN A 18 2.65 28.42 -11.18
N ARG A 19 3.31 27.53 -10.42
CA ARG A 19 3.11 26.08 -10.43
C ARG A 19 2.63 25.59 -9.07
N GLU A 20 2.03 26.47 -8.28
CA GLU A 20 1.44 26.09 -7.00
C GLU A 20 0.35 25.04 -7.22
N HIS A 21 0.42 23.96 -6.46
CA HIS A 21 -0.53 22.86 -6.55
C HIS A 21 -0.90 22.35 -5.16
N HIS A 22 -2.17 22.54 -4.81
CA HIS A 22 -2.77 22.01 -3.57
C HIS A 22 -3.14 20.55 -3.77
N ALA A 23 -2.21 19.67 -3.48
CA ALA A 23 -2.33 18.23 -3.75
C ALA A 23 -3.17 17.49 -2.69
N LEU A 24 -3.21 17.98 -1.45
CA LEU A 24 -4.11 17.50 -0.40
C LEU A 24 -4.73 18.70 0.29
N LYS A 25 -6.05 18.67 0.49
CA LYS A 25 -6.85 19.76 1.10
C LYS A 25 -7.69 19.20 2.21
N ASN A 26 -7.33 19.54 3.44
CA ASN A 26 -8.09 19.21 4.64
C ASN A 26 -8.55 17.74 4.72
N ILE A 27 -7.65 16.81 4.41
CA ILE A 27 -7.97 15.37 4.49
C ILE A 27 -8.20 14.98 5.94
N ASN A 28 -9.39 14.49 6.21
CA ASN A 28 -9.78 13.91 7.49
C ASN A 28 -10.21 12.46 7.24
N LEU A 29 -9.59 11.51 7.93
CA LEU A 29 -9.86 10.09 7.75
C LEU A 29 -9.62 9.33 9.05
N VAL A 30 -10.60 8.58 9.48
CA VAL A 30 -10.49 7.60 10.57
C VAL A 30 -10.53 6.20 9.97
N ILE A 31 -9.58 5.36 10.34
CA ILE A 31 -9.48 3.98 9.90
C ILE A 31 -9.50 3.08 11.13
N ASN A 32 -10.40 2.12 11.15
CA ASN A 32 -10.47 1.13 12.21
C ASN A 32 -9.52 -0.03 11.94
N LYS A 33 -9.13 -0.74 13.00
CA LYS A 33 -8.26 -1.91 12.87
C LYS A 33 -8.92 -2.99 12.00
N GLY A 34 -8.16 -3.52 11.04
CA GLY A 34 -8.64 -4.55 10.13
C GLY A 34 -9.52 -4.04 8.98
N GLU A 35 -9.75 -2.72 8.85
CA GLU A 35 -10.39 -2.19 7.65
C GLU A 35 -9.48 -2.36 6.43
N PHE A 36 -10.09 -2.77 5.33
CA PHE A 36 -9.47 -2.77 4.01
C PHE A 36 -10.21 -1.78 3.13
N ILE A 37 -9.60 -0.62 2.92
CA ILE A 37 -10.21 0.52 2.22
C ILE A 37 -9.62 0.62 0.81
N THR A 38 -10.48 0.67 -0.20
CA THR A 38 -10.09 1.00 -1.58
C THR A 38 -10.19 2.51 -1.81
N ILE A 39 -9.26 3.08 -2.58
CA ILE A 39 -9.20 4.50 -2.89
C ILE A 39 -9.22 4.66 -4.41
N ILE A 40 -10.21 5.38 -4.91
CA ILE A 40 -10.38 5.70 -6.32
C ILE A 40 -10.36 7.22 -6.56
N GLY A 41 -10.25 7.63 -7.81
CA GLY A 41 -10.22 9.02 -8.28
C GLY A 41 -9.46 9.12 -9.59
N GLY A 42 -9.59 10.23 -10.29
CA GLY A 42 -8.86 10.52 -11.52
C GLY A 42 -7.33 10.62 -11.34
N ASN A 43 -6.61 10.80 -12.44
CA ASN A 43 -5.17 11.05 -12.37
C ASN A 43 -4.91 12.47 -11.86
N GLY A 44 -3.96 12.61 -10.94
CA GLY A 44 -3.64 13.91 -10.33
C GLY A 44 -4.49 14.28 -9.09
N GLU A 45 -5.49 13.48 -8.72
CA GLU A 45 -6.42 13.77 -7.61
C GLU A 45 -5.81 13.66 -6.19
N GLY A 46 -4.51 13.39 -6.08
CA GLY A 46 -3.81 13.36 -4.80
C GLY A 46 -3.68 11.97 -4.16
N LYS A 47 -4.12 10.89 -4.79
CA LYS A 47 -4.06 9.51 -4.23
C LYS A 47 -2.64 9.10 -3.80
N THR A 48 -1.68 9.16 -4.72
CA THR A 48 -0.28 8.85 -4.44
C THR A 48 0.34 9.86 -3.47
N THR A 49 -0.09 11.13 -3.52
CA THR A 49 0.32 12.15 -2.55
C THR A 49 -0.16 11.80 -1.15
N LEU A 50 -1.38 11.30 -1.00
CA LEU A 50 -1.90 10.81 0.29
C LEU A 50 -1.06 9.65 0.82
N PHE A 51 -0.71 8.67 -0.01
CA PHE A 51 0.17 7.56 0.40
C PHE A 51 1.57 8.05 0.78
N ASN A 52 2.13 9.00 0.03
CA ASN A 52 3.42 9.60 0.34
C ASN A 52 3.38 10.39 1.67
N ALA A 53 2.28 11.12 1.95
CA ALA A 53 2.07 11.81 3.21
C ALA A 53 2.00 10.82 4.40
N ILE A 54 1.24 9.74 4.26
CA ILE A 54 1.13 8.69 5.28
C ILE A 54 2.49 8.00 5.49
N SER A 55 3.21 7.69 4.43
CA SER A 55 4.54 7.06 4.49
C SER A 55 5.65 7.98 5.00
N GLY A 56 5.45 9.30 5.00
CA GLY A 56 6.47 10.27 5.43
C GLY A 56 7.56 10.57 4.40
N VAL A 57 7.26 10.40 3.11
CA VAL A 57 8.16 10.73 1.99
C VAL A 57 8.48 12.22 1.97
N PHE A 58 7.56 13.05 2.42
CA PHE A 58 7.72 14.50 2.59
C PHE A 58 6.99 14.97 3.85
N PRO A 59 7.36 16.14 4.42
CA PRO A 59 6.66 16.72 5.55
C PRO A 59 5.27 17.25 5.13
N LEU A 60 4.31 17.18 6.04
CA LEU A 60 3.01 17.83 5.89
C LEU A 60 3.17 19.34 6.04
N ASP A 61 2.32 20.11 5.38
CA ASP A 61 2.25 21.57 5.59
C ASP A 61 1.38 21.90 6.81
N SER A 62 0.36 21.09 7.07
CA SER A 62 -0.41 21.11 8.31
C SER A 62 -1.15 19.79 8.53
N GLY A 63 -1.68 19.61 9.74
CA GLY A 63 -2.41 18.42 10.15
C GLY A 63 -1.56 17.42 10.90
N SER A 64 -2.18 16.32 11.31
CA SER A 64 -1.51 15.26 12.07
C SER A 64 -1.94 13.86 11.62
N ILE A 65 -1.03 12.90 11.75
CA ILE A 65 -1.25 11.48 11.50
C ILE A 65 -0.86 10.72 12.75
N SER A 66 -1.77 9.88 13.25
CA SER A 66 -1.50 8.96 14.35
C SER A 66 -1.84 7.51 13.97
N ILE A 67 -1.07 6.57 14.51
CA ILE A 67 -1.29 5.13 14.39
C ILE A 67 -1.23 4.55 15.80
N ASN A 68 -2.31 3.90 16.23
CA ASN A 68 -2.41 3.27 17.56
C ASN A 68 -1.98 4.23 18.67
N ASP A 69 -2.59 5.43 18.69
CA ASP A 69 -2.33 6.54 19.62
C ASP A 69 -0.90 7.14 19.56
N VAL A 70 -0.06 6.70 18.61
CA VAL A 70 1.28 7.26 18.42
C VAL A 70 1.24 8.26 17.27
N GLU A 71 1.53 9.53 17.55
CA GLU A 71 1.67 10.54 16.50
C GLU A 71 2.96 10.33 15.71
N ILE A 72 2.82 10.26 14.36
CA ILE A 72 3.92 10.02 13.43
C ILE A 72 4.16 11.19 12.46
N SER A 73 3.43 12.29 12.57
CA SER A 73 3.43 13.41 11.61
C SER A 73 4.82 13.96 11.32
N SER A 74 5.65 14.11 12.36
CA SER A 74 7.01 14.66 12.27
C SER A 74 8.10 13.59 12.03
N THR A 75 7.75 12.30 12.03
CA THR A 75 8.72 11.22 11.85
C THR A 75 9.09 11.02 10.38
N LYS A 76 10.32 10.61 10.13
CA LYS A 76 10.83 10.34 8.79
C LYS A 76 10.34 8.99 8.26
N GLU A 77 10.37 8.81 6.95
CA GLU A 77 9.92 7.59 6.27
C GLU A 77 10.52 6.30 6.88
N PHE A 78 11.83 6.27 7.12
CA PHE A 78 12.50 5.09 7.68
C PHE A 78 12.06 4.78 9.12
N GLU A 79 11.60 5.78 9.90
CA GLU A 79 11.06 5.60 11.24
C GLU A 79 9.63 5.04 11.19
N ARG A 80 8.85 5.44 10.17
CA ARG A 80 7.49 4.91 9.91
C ARG A 80 7.51 3.47 9.38
N ALA A 81 8.63 3.01 8.82
CA ALA A 81 8.78 1.65 8.29
C ALA A 81 8.53 0.54 9.32
N LYS A 82 8.56 0.83 10.62
CA LYS A 82 8.17 -0.12 11.67
C LYS A 82 6.66 -0.32 11.79
N TYR A 83 5.86 0.67 11.35
CA TYR A 83 4.39 0.65 11.42
C TYR A 83 3.77 0.39 10.04
N ILE A 84 4.38 0.95 8.98
CA ILE A 84 3.80 1.01 7.65
C ILE A 84 4.64 0.19 6.67
N SER A 85 3.96 -0.62 5.86
CA SER A 85 4.52 -1.23 4.66
C SER A 85 3.87 -0.65 3.43
N ARG A 86 4.61 -0.58 2.33
CA ARG A 86 4.07 -0.18 1.03
C ARG A 86 4.46 -1.18 -0.04
N VAL A 87 3.52 -1.49 -0.94
CA VAL A 87 3.75 -2.22 -2.18
C VAL A 87 3.51 -1.25 -3.32
N PHE A 88 4.54 -0.97 -4.11
CA PHE A 88 4.49 -0.02 -5.22
C PHE A 88 3.95 -0.65 -6.50
N GLN A 89 3.51 0.18 -7.43
CA GLN A 89 3.08 -0.20 -8.75
C GLN A 89 4.18 -0.95 -9.52
N ASN A 90 5.41 -0.43 -9.49
CA ASN A 90 6.56 -1.10 -10.05
C ASN A 90 7.24 -1.97 -8.98
N PRO A 91 7.25 -3.31 -9.13
CA PRO A 91 7.84 -4.19 -8.12
C PRO A 91 9.36 -4.01 -7.95
N LEU A 92 10.05 -3.32 -8.86
CA LEU A 92 11.46 -2.98 -8.70
C LEU A 92 11.70 -1.97 -7.57
N ASP A 93 10.73 -1.10 -7.30
CA ASP A 93 10.85 -0.07 -6.28
C ASP A 93 10.76 -0.65 -4.85
N ASN A 94 10.22 -1.85 -4.73
CA ASN A 94 10.15 -2.61 -3.46
C ASN A 94 11.34 -3.56 -3.25
N THR A 95 12.23 -3.70 -4.20
CA THR A 95 13.22 -4.79 -4.21
C THR A 95 14.59 -4.30 -4.61
N ALA A 96 15.63 -5.02 -4.19
CA ALA A 96 17.00 -4.87 -4.66
C ALA A 96 17.24 -5.87 -5.82
N PRO A 97 17.16 -5.46 -7.10
CA PRO A 97 17.12 -6.39 -8.23
C PRO A 97 18.37 -7.28 -8.37
N ARG A 98 19.54 -6.77 -7.94
CA ARG A 98 20.83 -7.49 -7.99
C ARG A 98 21.05 -8.43 -6.80
N MET A 99 20.19 -8.36 -5.80
CA MET A 99 20.21 -9.27 -4.66
C MET A 99 19.30 -10.47 -4.91
N THR A 100 19.62 -11.58 -4.31
CA THR A 100 18.80 -12.81 -4.37
C THR A 100 17.46 -12.61 -3.66
N VAL A 101 16.49 -13.48 -3.93
CA VAL A 101 15.20 -13.52 -3.23
C VAL A 101 15.42 -13.65 -1.71
N ALA A 102 16.30 -14.54 -1.28
CA ALA A 102 16.61 -14.73 0.14
C ALA A 102 17.18 -13.46 0.79
N GLU A 103 18.05 -12.72 0.11
CA GLU A 103 18.62 -11.46 0.62
C GLU A 103 17.55 -10.35 0.70
N ASN A 104 16.68 -10.23 -0.30
CA ASN A 104 15.56 -9.30 -0.26
C ASN A 104 14.62 -9.61 0.92
N MET A 105 14.24 -10.88 1.11
CA MET A 105 13.39 -11.32 2.22
C MET A 105 14.07 -11.07 3.58
N ALA A 106 15.39 -11.27 3.66
CA ALA A 106 16.16 -10.98 4.86
C ALA A 106 16.17 -9.48 5.21
N LEU A 107 16.26 -8.58 4.22
CA LEU A 107 16.09 -7.14 4.43
C LEU A 107 14.70 -6.80 4.96
N ALA A 108 13.66 -7.39 4.38
CA ALA A 108 12.27 -7.17 4.81
C ALA A 108 12.01 -7.69 6.24
N LEU A 109 12.61 -8.82 6.61
CA LEU A 109 12.53 -9.39 7.96
C LEU A 109 13.12 -8.45 9.03
N ASN A 110 14.13 -7.68 8.68
CA ASN A 110 14.79 -6.71 9.58
C ASN A 110 14.20 -5.28 9.49
N ARG A 111 13.07 -5.10 8.82
CA ARG A 111 12.43 -3.79 8.69
C ARG A 111 12.04 -3.23 10.05
N GLY A 112 12.37 -1.94 10.28
CA GLY A 112 12.07 -1.25 11.54
C GLY A 112 13.00 -1.60 12.71
N GLU A 113 13.98 -2.47 12.53
CA GLU A 113 14.97 -2.82 13.55
C GLU A 113 16.27 -2.02 13.40
N ARG A 114 17.01 -1.89 14.49
CA ARG A 114 18.35 -1.32 14.44
C ARG A 114 19.26 -2.20 13.57
N ARG A 115 19.92 -1.59 12.61
CA ARG A 115 20.89 -2.30 11.76
C ARG A 115 22.06 -2.80 12.62
N THR A 116 22.27 -4.12 12.58
CA THR A 116 23.40 -4.79 13.22
C THR A 116 24.20 -5.52 12.14
N LEU A 117 25.48 -5.80 12.42
CA LEU A 117 26.34 -6.60 11.54
C LEU A 117 26.02 -8.11 11.58
N LYS A 118 24.86 -8.51 12.11
CA LYS A 118 24.44 -9.91 12.12
C LYS A 118 24.05 -10.35 10.70
N PHE A 119 24.60 -11.49 10.30
CA PHE A 119 24.18 -12.17 9.07
C PHE A 119 22.71 -12.54 9.18
N SER A 120 21.86 -11.87 8.40
CA SER A 120 20.42 -12.17 8.34
C SER A 120 20.09 -13.44 7.54
N LYS A 121 21.08 -14.01 6.84
CA LYS A 121 20.98 -15.25 6.07
C LYS A 121 21.52 -16.42 6.89
N ASN A 122 20.81 -16.79 7.97
CA ASN A 122 21.07 -18.01 8.74
C ASN A 122 20.15 -19.15 8.27
N LYS A 123 20.43 -20.40 8.72
CA LYS A 123 19.65 -21.58 8.33
C LYS A 123 18.16 -21.49 8.69
N ASP A 124 17.85 -20.90 9.84
CA ASP A 124 16.47 -20.76 10.32
C ASP A 124 15.67 -19.80 9.43
N ASN A 125 16.28 -18.69 9.02
CA ASN A 125 15.65 -17.76 8.10
C ASN A 125 15.42 -18.36 6.70
N ILE A 126 16.35 -19.17 6.21
CA ILE A 126 16.18 -19.85 4.92
C ILE A 126 14.98 -20.80 4.95
N ALA A 127 14.86 -21.63 5.98
CA ALA A 127 13.72 -22.53 6.15
C ALA A 127 12.39 -21.77 6.27
N LEU A 128 12.39 -20.63 7.00
CA LEU A 128 11.22 -19.75 7.06
C LEU A 128 10.85 -19.21 5.68
N PHE A 129 11.82 -18.72 4.91
CA PHE A 129 11.58 -18.14 3.58
C PHE A 129 11.07 -19.19 2.59
N GLU A 130 11.64 -20.42 2.59
CA GLU A 130 11.14 -21.53 1.79
C GLU A 130 9.66 -21.82 2.08
N ASN A 131 9.30 -21.91 3.36
CA ASN A 131 7.92 -22.18 3.75
C ASN A 131 6.97 -21.04 3.33
N LEU A 132 7.37 -19.79 3.54
CA LEU A 132 6.57 -18.62 3.14
C LEU A 132 6.36 -18.58 1.61
N LEU A 133 7.40 -18.87 0.82
CA LEU A 133 7.32 -18.89 -0.64
C LEU A 133 6.48 -20.05 -1.15
N LYS A 134 6.59 -21.24 -0.51
CA LYS A 134 5.79 -22.41 -0.85
C LYS A 134 4.29 -22.15 -0.70
N ASN A 135 3.89 -21.39 0.33
CA ASN A 135 2.50 -21.03 0.57
C ASN A 135 1.91 -20.10 -0.52
N LEU A 136 2.74 -19.49 -1.37
CA LEU A 136 2.26 -18.71 -2.52
C LEU A 136 1.79 -19.60 -3.69
N ASN A 137 2.13 -20.88 -3.71
CA ASN A 137 1.81 -21.84 -4.79
C ASN A 137 2.25 -21.35 -6.19
N LEU A 138 3.44 -20.70 -6.27
CA LEU A 138 4.02 -20.15 -7.50
C LEU A 138 5.37 -20.78 -7.87
N GLY A 139 5.81 -21.84 -7.18
CA GLY A 139 7.11 -22.49 -7.37
C GLY A 139 8.31 -21.61 -7.03
N LEU A 140 8.10 -20.60 -6.16
CA LEU A 140 9.12 -19.63 -5.80
C LEU A 140 10.09 -20.11 -4.71
N GLU A 141 9.73 -21.16 -3.98
CA GLU A 141 10.56 -21.78 -2.95
C GLU A 141 11.88 -22.32 -3.51
N GLN A 142 11.92 -22.68 -4.79
CA GLN A 142 13.13 -23.14 -5.48
C GLN A 142 14.02 -21.99 -5.98
N LYS A 143 13.55 -20.73 -5.86
CA LYS A 143 14.20 -19.53 -6.40
C LYS A 143 14.89 -18.66 -5.36
N LEU A 144 15.10 -19.14 -4.14
CA LEU A 144 15.72 -18.37 -3.06
C LEU A 144 17.09 -17.78 -3.41
N ASN A 145 17.89 -18.51 -4.18
CA ASN A 145 19.22 -18.05 -4.62
C ASN A 145 19.20 -17.36 -5.99
N THR A 146 18.02 -17.13 -6.58
CA THR A 146 17.88 -16.41 -7.84
C THR A 146 17.86 -14.91 -7.57
N GLU A 147 18.53 -14.10 -8.41
CA GLU A 147 18.44 -12.66 -8.34
C GLU A 147 17.00 -12.19 -8.60
N MET A 148 16.55 -11.22 -7.82
CA MET A 148 15.20 -10.68 -7.91
C MET A 148 14.89 -10.09 -9.29
N GLY A 149 15.91 -9.50 -9.95
CA GLY A 149 15.78 -8.87 -11.25
C GLY A 149 15.45 -9.82 -12.41
N VAL A 150 15.78 -11.13 -12.30
CA VAL A 150 15.49 -12.10 -13.37
C VAL A 150 14.13 -12.77 -13.26
N LEU A 151 13.39 -12.50 -12.19
CA LEU A 151 12.03 -13.01 -12.01
C LEU A 151 11.04 -12.29 -12.94
N SER A 152 9.93 -12.94 -13.28
CA SER A 152 8.83 -12.27 -13.97
C SER A 152 8.20 -11.17 -13.09
N GLY A 153 7.52 -10.19 -13.71
CA GLY A 153 6.85 -9.11 -13.00
C GLY A 153 5.90 -9.62 -11.91
N GLY A 154 5.06 -10.61 -12.24
CA GLY A 154 4.13 -11.20 -11.29
C GLY A 154 4.80 -11.98 -10.15
N GLN A 155 5.88 -12.72 -10.43
CA GLN A 155 6.67 -13.40 -9.40
C GLN A 155 7.30 -12.40 -8.43
N ARG A 156 7.85 -11.32 -8.97
CA ARG A 156 8.45 -10.24 -8.19
C ARG A 156 7.42 -9.52 -7.33
N GLN A 157 6.24 -9.27 -7.90
CA GLN A 157 5.14 -8.63 -7.16
C GLN A 157 4.61 -9.52 -6.02
N ALA A 158 4.49 -10.84 -6.25
CA ALA A 158 4.10 -11.77 -5.20
C ALA A 158 5.11 -11.78 -4.04
N ILE A 159 6.41 -11.75 -4.34
CA ILE A 159 7.46 -11.67 -3.32
C ILE A 159 7.43 -10.29 -2.62
N ALA A 160 7.24 -9.19 -3.34
CA ALA A 160 7.12 -7.84 -2.75
C ALA A 160 5.95 -7.76 -1.76
N LEU A 161 4.79 -8.31 -2.12
CA LEU A 161 3.63 -8.42 -1.24
C LEU A 161 3.92 -9.29 -0.01
N LEU A 162 4.56 -10.44 -0.19
CA LEU A 162 4.97 -11.31 0.89
C LEU A 162 5.91 -10.57 1.86
N MET A 163 6.95 -9.90 1.33
CA MET A 163 7.89 -9.09 2.10
C MET A 163 7.18 -7.97 2.89
N ALA A 164 6.20 -7.30 2.27
CA ALA A 164 5.43 -6.24 2.90
C ALA A 164 4.59 -6.75 4.09
N THR A 165 4.13 -8.00 4.03
CA THR A 165 3.25 -8.61 5.03
C THR A 165 3.97 -9.52 6.06
N MET A 166 5.28 -9.81 5.89
CA MET A 166 6.03 -10.71 6.77
C MET A 166 5.96 -10.32 8.25
N LYS A 167 6.13 -9.05 8.55
CA LYS A 167 6.15 -8.49 9.92
C LYS A 167 4.81 -7.93 10.38
N ALA A 168 3.71 -8.28 9.71
CA ALA A 168 2.37 -7.81 10.05
C ALA A 168 2.36 -6.30 10.42
N PRO A 169 2.49 -5.38 9.43
CA PRO A 169 2.49 -3.94 9.70
C PRO A 169 1.15 -3.49 10.28
N GLU A 170 1.14 -2.36 10.98
CA GLU A 170 -0.10 -1.72 11.45
C GLU A 170 -0.94 -1.21 10.26
N LEU A 171 -0.27 -0.80 9.17
CA LEU A 171 -0.89 -0.35 7.93
C LEU A 171 -0.11 -0.87 6.73
N ILE A 172 -0.82 -1.47 5.78
CA ILE A 172 -0.26 -1.79 4.46
C ILE A 172 -0.85 -0.85 3.40
N LEU A 173 0.01 -0.24 2.59
CA LEU A 173 -0.35 0.60 1.47
C LEU A 173 -0.10 -0.17 0.17
N LEU A 174 -1.15 -0.42 -0.61
CA LEU A 174 -1.12 -1.11 -1.89
C LEU A 174 -1.33 -0.07 -3.00
N ASP A 175 -0.25 0.36 -3.64
CA ASP A 175 -0.26 1.48 -4.59
C ASP A 175 -0.30 0.95 -6.03
N GLU A 176 -1.50 0.81 -6.61
CA GLU A 176 -1.73 0.29 -7.96
C GLU A 176 -0.91 -0.97 -8.28
N HIS A 177 -0.68 -1.78 -7.28
CA HIS A 177 0.32 -2.85 -7.23
C HIS A 177 0.10 -4.00 -8.23
N THR A 178 -0.95 -3.93 -9.04
CA THR A 178 -1.25 -4.92 -10.09
C THR A 178 -1.32 -4.32 -11.50
N ALA A 179 -1.24 -3.00 -11.65
CA ALA A 179 -1.49 -2.30 -12.92
C ALA A 179 -0.50 -2.68 -14.05
N ALA A 180 0.75 -3.05 -13.69
CA ALA A 180 1.79 -3.42 -14.65
C ALA A 180 1.77 -4.92 -15.03
N LEU A 181 0.76 -5.68 -14.62
CA LEU A 181 0.69 -7.14 -14.79
C LEU A 181 -0.36 -7.52 -15.86
N ASP A 182 -0.15 -8.67 -16.48
CA ASP A 182 -1.17 -9.26 -17.35
C ASP A 182 -2.44 -9.64 -16.55
N PRO A 183 -3.64 -9.68 -17.18
CA PRO A 183 -4.92 -9.85 -16.47
C PRO A 183 -5.00 -11.11 -15.59
N LYS A 184 -4.38 -12.21 -16.01
CA LYS A 184 -4.38 -13.47 -15.26
C LYS A 184 -3.52 -13.36 -14.00
N THR A 185 -2.36 -12.75 -14.13
CA THR A 185 -1.43 -12.51 -13.02
C THR A 185 -1.99 -11.46 -12.07
N GLN A 186 -2.58 -10.36 -12.60
CA GLN A 186 -3.28 -9.35 -11.81
C GLN A 186 -4.31 -9.99 -10.87
N LYS A 187 -5.21 -10.80 -11.41
CA LYS A 187 -6.24 -11.48 -10.60
C LYS A 187 -5.62 -12.35 -9.49
N LYS A 188 -4.52 -13.07 -9.78
CA LYS A 188 -3.83 -13.88 -8.77
C LYS A 188 -3.23 -13.03 -7.65
N ILE A 189 -2.58 -11.92 -8.00
CA ILE A 189 -1.96 -11.03 -7.01
C ILE A 189 -3.04 -10.33 -6.17
N MET A 190 -4.17 -9.93 -6.76
CA MET A 190 -5.29 -9.36 -6.02
C MET A 190 -5.87 -10.33 -4.99
N LEU A 191 -6.13 -11.58 -5.39
CA LEU A 191 -6.60 -12.63 -4.47
C LEU A 191 -5.57 -12.89 -3.35
N LEU A 192 -4.29 -12.95 -3.69
CA LEU A 192 -3.22 -13.11 -2.70
C LEU A 192 -3.16 -11.92 -1.73
N SER A 193 -3.36 -10.69 -2.22
CA SER A 193 -3.40 -9.48 -1.37
C SER A 193 -4.54 -9.56 -0.38
N GLU A 194 -5.74 -9.91 -0.85
CA GLU A 194 -6.91 -10.08 0.02
C GLU A 194 -6.71 -11.19 1.05
N GLU A 195 -6.17 -12.35 0.61
CA GLU A 195 -5.86 -13.46 1.51
C GLU A 195 -4.89 -13.04 2.62
N LYS A 196 -3.79 -12.35 2.28
CA LYS A 196 -2.78 -11.93 3.26
C LYS A 196 -3.30 -10.84 4.20
N VAL A 197 -4.14 -9.92 3.72
CA VAL A 197 -4.80 -8.93 4.57
C VAL A 197 -5.75 -9.61 5.56
N LYS A 198 -6.59 -10.54 5.11
CA LYS A 198 -7.53 -11.27 5.96
C LYS A 198 -6.83 -12.22 6.94
N GLU A 199 -5.90 -13.05 6.45
CA GLU A 199 -5.16 -14.02 7.27
C GLU A 199 -4.47 -13.38 8.48
N LYS A 200 -3.90 -12.20 8.29
CA LYS A 200 -3.15 -11.48 9.32
C LYS A 200 -3.93 -10.36 9.99
N ASN A 201 -5.21 -10.21 9.65
CA ASN A 201 -6.08 -9.12 10.14
C ASN A 201 -5.40 -7.74 10.01
N LEU A 202 -4.80 -7.47 8.83
CA LEU A 202 -4.09 -6.22 8.55
C LEU A 202 -5.08 -5.10 8.25
N THR A 203 -4.73 -3.88 8.65
CA THR A 203 -5.38 -2.68 8.12
C THR A 203 -4.73 -2.31 6.79
N ALA A 204 -5.54 -2.08 5.75
CA ALA A 204 -5.03 -1.88 4.39
C ALA A 204 -5.69 -0.69 3.70
N LEU A 205 -4.88 0.09 2.97
CA LEU A 205 -5.35 1.06 1.98
C LEU A 205 -4.85 0.61 0.60
N MET A 206 -5.73 0.58 -0.38
CA MET A 206 -5.40 0.20 -1.74
C MET A 206 -5.84 1.26 -2.73
N ILE A 207 -4.88 1.86 -3.43
CA ILE A 207 -5.17 2.70 -4.60
C ILE A 207 -5.36 1.79 -5.80
N THR A 208 -6.44 2.02 -6.54
CA THR A 208 -6.69 1.37 -7.83
C THR A 208 -7.44 2.32 -8.77
N HIS A 209 -7.14 2.23 -10.06
CA HIS A 209 -7.93 2.86 -11.13
C HIS A 209 -8.91 1.89 -11.79
N ASN A 210 -8.91 0.62 -11.38
CA ASN A 210 -9.89 -0.37 -11.82
C ASN A 210 -11.11 -0.30 -10.90
N LEU A 211 -12.22 0.26 -11.39
CA LEU A 211 -13.46 0.42 -10.63
C LEU A 211 -14.07 -0.91 -10.21
N GLN A 212 -13.91 -1.97 -11.01
CA GLN A 212 -14.36 -3.31 -10.65
C GLN A 212 -13.57 -3.86 -9.44
N ASP A 213 -12.25 -3.67 -9.43
CA ASP A 213 -11.41 -4.06 -8.29
C ASP A 213 -11.79 -3.25 -7.04
N ALA A 214 -12.03 -1.94 -7.21
CA ALA A 214 -12.45 -1.08 -6.11
C ALA A 214 -13.76 -1.53 -5.47
N LEU A 215 -14.73 -2.01 -6.26
CA LEU A 215 -15.99 -2.57 -5.76
C LEU A 215 -15.83 -3.95 -5.14
N THR A 216 -14.96 -4.79 -5.70
CA THR A 216 -14.81 -6.19 -5.31
C THR A 216 -14.04 -6.37 -4.01
N TYR A 217 -12.93 -5.62 -3.85
CA TYR A 217 -12.00 -5.80 -2.73
C TYR A 217 -12.22 -4.76 -1.63
N GLY A 218 -11.91 -5.15 -0.40
CA GLY A 218 -12.07 -4.29 0.77
C GLY A 218 -13.53 -4.11 1.22
N ASN A 219 -13.70 -3.52 2.40
CA ASN A 219 -14.99 -3.31 3.07
C ASN A 219 -15.40 -1.84 3.18
N ARG A 220 -14.62 -0.91 2.59
CA ARG A 220 -14.91 0.52 2.53
C ARG A 220 -14.24 1.11 1.30
N MET A 221 -14.78 2.19 0.74
CA MET A 221 -14.20 2.81 -0.45
C MET A 221 -14.25 4.33 -0.33
N LEU A 222 -13.12 4.97 -0.67
CA LEU A 222 -12.99 6.42 -0.71
C LEU A 222 -12.88 6.89 -2.16
N LEU A 223 -13.54 8.00 -2.47
CA LEU A 223 -13.35 8.74 -3.72
C LEU A 223 -12.62 10.04 -3.42
N LEU A 224 -11.41 10.17 -3.98
CA LEU A 224 -10.63 11.40 -3.96
C LEU A 224 -10.89 12.20 -5.23
N HIS A 225 -11.12 13.51 -5.05
CA HIS A 225 -11.24 14.47 -6.14
C HIS A 225 -10.58 15.79 -5.71
N GLN A 226 -9.74 16.36 -6.55
CA GLN A 226 -9.02 17.63 -6.34
C GLN A 226 -8.34 17.79 -4.96
N GLY A 227 -7.78 16.69 -4.46
CA GLY A 227 -7.07 16.65 -3.17
C GLY A 227 -7.95 16.50 -1.94
N GLU A 228 -9.24 16.24 -2.09
CA GLU A 228 -10.23 16.06 -1.02
C GLU A 228 -10.85 14.65 -1.06
N ILE A 229 -11.30 14.14 0.09
CA ILE A 229 -12.17 12.96 0.15
C ILE A 229 -13.61 13.44 -0.05
N VAL A 230 -14.16 13.26 -1.25
CA VAL A 230 -15.50 13.74 -1.60
C VAL A 230 -16.60 12.72 -1.33
N ARG A 231 -16.26 11.44 -1.25
CA ARG A 231 -17.17 10.34 -0.87
C ARG A 231 -16.44 9.31 -0.04
N ASP A 232 -17.18 8.75 0.91
CA ASP A 232 -16.76 7.68 1.79
C ASP A 232 -17.89 6.67 1.84
N PHE A 233 -17.71 5.57 1.12
CA PHE A 233 -18.72 4.53 0.96
C PHE A 233 -18.47 3.41 1.96
N SER A 234 -19.46 3.15 2.80
CA SER A 234 -19.53 1.98 3.67
C SER A 234 -19.60 0.68 2.86
N GLU A 235 -19.39 -0.45 3.53
CA GLU A 235 -19.53 -1.77 2.88
C GLU A 235 -20.94 -1.99 2.28
N GLU A 236 -21.97 -1.52 2.96
CA GLU A 236 -23.37 -1.66 2.49
C GLU A 236 -23.65 -0.80 1.26
N GLU A 237 -23.14 0.44 1.22
CA GLU A 237 -23.27 1.31 0.06
C GLU A 237 -22.50 0.76 -1.12
N LYS A 238 -21.25 0.32 -0.87
CA LYS A 238 -20.36 -0.27 -1.88
C LYS A 238 -21.00 -1.48 -2.57
N LYS A 239 -21.70 -2.35 -1.82
CA LYS A 239 -22.40 -3.52 -2.37
C LYS A 239 -23.58 -3.18 -3.29
N LYS A 240 -24.11 -1.97 -3.20
CA LYS A 240 -25.24 -1.49 -4.02
C LYS A 240 -24.79 -0.81 -5.30
N LEU A 241 -23.51 -0.43 -5.39
CA LEU A 241 -22.98 0.30 -6.53
C LEU A 241 -22.53 -0.63 -7.65
N SER A 242 -22.79 -0.23 -8.87
CA SER A 242 -22.20 -0.80 -10.09
C SER A 242 -21.03 0.05 -10.57
N VAL A 243 -20.22 -0.51 -11.47
CA VAL A 243 -19.15 0.25 -12.15
C VAL A 243 -19.71 1.48 -12.88
N THR A 244 -20.91 1.34 -13.48
CA THR A 244 -21.59 2.43 -14.18
C THR A 244 -21.99 3.56 -13.22
N ASP A 245 -22.44 3.23 -12.02
CA ASP A 245 -22.80 4.23 -11.01
C ASP A 245 -21.57 5.00 -10.54
N LEU A 246 -20.47 4.29 -10.26
CA LEU A 246 -19.20 4.95 -9.92
C LEU A 246 -18.69 5.87 -11.01
N TYR A 247 -18.77 5.41 -12.26
CA TYR A 247 -18.36 6.23 -13.40
C TYR A 247 -19.19 7.51 -13.51
N LYS A 248 -20.51 7.44 -13.34
CA LYS A 248 -21.39 8.62 -13.32
C LYS A 248 -21.00 9.58 -12.19
N ILE A 249 -20.82 9.06 -10.97
CA ILE A 249 -20.43 9.89 -9.80
C ILE A 249 -19.10 10.62 -10.09
N MET A 250 -18.14 9.98 -10.75
CA MET A 250 -16.85 10.60 -11.08
C MET A 250 -17.00 11.68 -12.18
N VAL A 251 -17.83 11.44 -13.20
CA VAL A 251 -18.10 12.42 -14.27
C VAL A 251 -18.81 13.65 -13.72
N ASP A 252 -19.84 13.45 -12.87
CA ASP A 252 -20.61 14.56 -12.25
C ASP A 252 -19.74 15.45 -11.34
N LEU A 253 -18.56 14.99 -10.90
CA LEU A 253 -17.61 15.81 -10.12
C LEU A 253 -16.70 16.68 -11.00
N ASP A 254 -16.53 16.31 -12.26
CA ASP A 254 -15.68 17.06 -13.22
C ASP A 254 -16.47 18.14 -13.98
N GLU A 255 -17.83 18.15 -13.86
CA GLU A 255 -18.74 19.19 -14.40
C GLU A 255 -18.94 20.36 -13.42
#